data_9248b8f95d1b252618e0991a52381955
#
_entry.id   9248b8f95d1b252618e0991a52381955
#
_cell.length_a   1.000
_cell.length_b   1.000
_cell.length_c   1.000
_cell.angle_alpha   90.00
_cell.angle_beta   90.00
_cell.angle_gamma   90.00
#
_symmetry.space_group_name_H-M   'P 1'
#
loop_
_entity.id
_entity.type
_entity.pdbx_description
1 polymer ?
#
loop_
_entity_poly.entity_id
_entity_poly.type
_entity_poly.pdbx_seq_one_letter_code
_entity_poly.pdbx_strand_id
1 'polypeptide(L)'
;MNNNFQDNQTINLIQSRRSIRKFTTEQISDEQVNTLLHCAFAAPSGCNKQPWHITVVQDQKLLKEISDDTLSRIHEVSNVEINKNFKLFYGAPTVLFISYDESSSWAPYDIGILTGNITTAAQALGLGSCIIGMVRGLFTPVEQGDIEGLVSVLDKEDVKESESIKMKFDTNKKYRELLDIPEGYSVPFGISVGIPDGNLPNAREVVYKVSRV
;
A
#
# COMPACT_ATOMS: atom_id res chain seq x y z
N MET A 1 3.57 27.13 29.43
CA MET A 1 2.77 25.89 29.38
C MET A 1 3.65 24.82 28.76
N ASN A 2 4.25 23.95 29.58
CA ASN A 2 4.96 22.76 29.10
C ASN A 2 3.90 21.73 28.68
N ASN A 3 3.38 21.85 27.47
CA ASN A 3 2.58 20.78 26.87
C ASN A 3 3.53 19.63 26.57
N ASN A 4 3.60 18.66 27.48
CA ASN A 4 4.34 17.42 27.27
C ASN A 4 3.51 16.57 26.29
N PHE A 5 3.67 16.81 24.98
CA PHE A 5 2.99 16.02 23.93
C PHE A 5 3.35 14.53 23.96
N GLN A 6 4.37 14.15 24.73
CA GLN A 6 4.84 12.77 24.88
C GLN A 6 3.80 11.84 25.50
N ASP A 7 2.85 12.38 26.29
CA ASP A 7 1.79 11.60 26.92
C ASP A 7 0.50 11.54 26.11
N ASN A 8 0.47 12.16 24.91
CA ASN A 8 -0.72 12.14 24.08
C ASN A 8 -0.80 10.84 23.26
N GLN A 9 -1.79 10.02 23.54
CA GLN A 9 -1.97 8.71 22.92
C GLN A 9 -2.07 8.78 21.38
N THR A 10 -2.79 9.75 20.83
CA THR A 10 -2.95 9.92 19.37
C THR A 10 -1.62 10.29 18.72
N ILE A 11 -0.86 11.21 19.32
CA ILE A 11 0.46 11.60 18.81
C ILE A 11 1.40 10.39 18.83
N ASN A 12 1.39 9.62 19.92
CA ASN A 12 2.20 8.42 20.05
C ASN A 12 1.86 7.36 19.00
N LEU A 13 0.58 7.15 18.70
CA LEU A 13 0.15 6.23 17.63
C LEU A 13 0.71 6.65 16.26
N ILE A 14 0.58 7.93 15.92
CA ILE A 14 1.08 8.46 14.64
C ILE A 14 2.60 8.30 14.54
N GLN A 15 3.33 8.61 15.61
CA GLN A 15 4.80 8.55 15.63
C GLN A 15 5.35 7.12 15.69
N SER A 16 4.65 6.20 16.35
CA SER A 16 5.09 4.81 16.50
C SER A 16 4.78 3.92 15.31
N ARG A 17 3.87 4.33 14.42
CA ARG A 17 3.49 3.52 13.24
C ARG A 17 4.71 3.20 12.38
N ARG A 18 4.81 1.93 11.97
CA ARG A 18 5.86 1.41 11.07
C ARG A 18 5.23 0.63 9.92
N SER A 19 5.96 0.52 8.82
CA SER A 19 5.62 -0.39 7.74
C SER A 19 6.04 -1.81 8.12
N ILE A 20 5.06 -2.66 8.38
CA ILE A 20 5.27 -4.06 8.78
C ILE A 20 5.38 -4.92 7.52
N ARG A 21 6.43 -5.73 7.45
CA ARG A 21 6.76 -6.57 6.29
C ARG A 21 6.87 -8.05 6.65
N LYS A 22 6.28 -8.45 7.77
CA LYS A 22 6.15 -9.83 8.19
C LYS A 22 4.89 -9.97 9.02
N PHE A 23 4.03 -10.88 8.65
CA PHE A 23 2.72 -11.09 9.26
C PHE A 23 2.54 -12.55 9.64
N THR A 24 1.74 -12.81 10.66
CA THR A 24 1.22 -14.15 10.94
C THR A 24 0.22 -14.56 9.86
N THR A 25 -0.11 -15.85 9.80
CA THR A 25 -1.15 -16.36 8.89
C THR A 25 -2.56 -16.20 9.44
N GLU A 26 -2.69 -15.69 10.65
CA GLU A 26 -3.98 -15.48 11.31
C GLU A 26 -4.75 -14.36 10.63
N GLN A 27 -6.00 -14.66 10.28
CA GLN A 27 -6.89 -13.70 9.63
C GLN A 27 -7.39 -12.66 10.64
N ILE A 28 -7.39 -11.40 10.23
CA ILE A 28 -8.05 -10.35 11.02
C ILE A 28 -9.57 -10.51 10.95
N SER A 29 -10.25 -10.13 12.04
CA SER A 29 -11.71 -10.30 12.13
C SER A 29 -12.47 -9.31 11.25
N ASP A 30 -13.72 -9.64 10.90
CA ASP A 30 -14.63 -8.74 10.19
C ASP A 30 -14.86 -7.44 10.95
N GLU A 31 -14.87 -7.47 12.29
CA GLU A 31 -14.99 -6.29 13.13
C GLU A 31 -13.77 -5.37 12.97
N GLN A 32 -12.56 -5.95 12.91
CA GLN A 32 -11.33 -5.17 12.65
C GLN A 32 -11.35 -4.58 11.25
N VAL A 33 -11.74 -5.35 10.23
CA VAL A 33 -11.90 -4.84 8.86
C VAL A 33 -12.90 -3.69 8.82
N ASN A 34 -14.08 -3.86 9.40
CA ASN A 34 -15.12 -2.83 9.43
C ASN A 34 -14.63 -1.57 10.14
N THR A 35 -13.90 -1.71 11.25
CA THR A 35 -13.30 -0.57 11.96
C THR A 35 -12.30 0.20 11.07
N LEU A 36 -11.46 -0.51 10.33
CA LEU A 36 -10.53 0.12 9.38
C LEU A 36 -11.28 0.89 8.28
N LEU A 37 -12.35 0.31 7.73
CA LEU A 37 -13.18 0.96 6.71
C LEU A 37 -13.92 2.19 7.27
N HIS A 38 -14.47 2.11 8.47
CA HIS A 38 -15.08 3.27 9.14
C HIS A 38 -14.08 4.42 9.33
N CYS A 39 -12.87 4.11 9.77
CA CYS A 39 -11.80 5.11 9.90
C CYS A 39 -11.36 5.67 8.54
N ALA A 40 -11.26 4.82 7.52
CA ALA A 40 -10.96 5.23 6.15
C ALA A 40 -11.95 6.27 5.64
N PHE A 41 -13.24 5.94 5.70
CA PHE A 41 -14.31 6.80 5.18
C PHE A 41 -14.59 8.05 6.03
N ALA A 42 -14.00 8.17 7.22
CA ALA A 42 -13.96 9.42 7.98
C ALA A 42 -12.93 10.43 7.43
N ALA A 43 -12.17 10.09 6.39
CA ALA A 43 -11.24 11.01 5.75
C ALA A 43 -11.99 12.18 5.09
N PRO A 44 -11.51 13.41 5.22
CA PRO A 44 -12.01 14.51 4.40
C PRO A 44 -11.61 14.33 2.93
N SER A 45 -12.40 14.90 2.02
CA SER A 45 -12.09 14.95 0.59
C SER A 45 -12.44 16.30 -0.02
N GLY A 46 -11.80 16.65 -1.13
CA GLY A 46 -12.06 17.89 -1.85
C GLY A 46 -13.55 18.02 -2.20
N CYS A 47 -14.21 19.08 -1.74
CA CYS A 47 -15.65 19.30 -1.90
C CYS A 47 -16.53 18.11 -1.45
N ASN A 48 -16.06 17.31 -0.52
CA ASN A 48 -16.72 16.09 -0.04
C ASN A 48 -17.09 15.09 -1.18
N LYS A 49 -16.28 15.04 -2.23
CA LYS A 49 -16.53 14.17 -3.39
C LYS A 49 -16.34 12.69 -3.10
N GLN A 50 -15.53 12.34 -2.09
CA GLN A 50 -15.25 10.97 -1.68
C GLN A 50 -14.90 10.05 -2.87
N PRO A 51 -13.87 10.41 -3.66
CA PRO A 51 -13.57 9.81 -4.96
C PRO A 51 -12.80 8.49 -4.85
N TRP A 52 -13.02 7.74 -3.81
CA TRP A 52 -12.30 6.50 -3.48
C TRP A 52 -13.21 5.27 -3.56
N HIS A 53 -12.58 4.15 -3.83
CA HIS A 53 -13.17 2.83 -3.68
C HIS A 53 -12.14 1.91 -3.02
N ILE A 54 -12.60 1.01 -2.15
CA ILE A 54 -11.75 0.06 -1.42
C ILE A 54 -12.25 -1.36 -1.70
N THR A 55 -11.37 -2.20 -2.25
CA THR A 55 -11.65 -3.64 -2.35
C THR A 55 -10.86 -4.37 -1.27
N VAL A 56 -11.55 -5.09 -0.40
CA VAL A 56 -10.95 -5.93 0.64
C VAL A 56 -10.78 -7.34 0.11
N VAL A 57 -9.54 -7.83 0.10
CA VAL A 57 -9.24 -9.20 -0.34
C VAL A 57 -8.63 -9.99 0.82
N GLN A 58 -9.28 -11.10 1.15
CA GLN A 58 -8.87 -12.06 2.20
C GLN A 58 -8.68 -13.47 1.63
N ASP A 59 -8.99 -13.68 0.35
CA ASP A 59 -8.71 -14.93 -0.35
C ASP A 59 -7.21 -15.05 -0.65
N GLN A 60 -6.56 -15.97 0.05
CA GLN A 60 -5.11 -16.20 -0.06
C GLN A 60 -4.70 -16.72 -1.44
N LYS A 61 -5.58 -17.42 -2.17
CA LYS A 61 -5.30 -17.88 -3.53
C LYS A 61 -5.29 -16.71 -4.49
N LEU A 62 -6.28 -15.82 -4.39
CA LEU A 62 -6.34 -14.60 -5.19
C LEU A 62 -5.16 -13.66 -4.89
N LEU A 63 -4.81 -13.47 -3.62
CA LEU A 63 -3.65 -12.67 -3.23
C LEU A 63 -2.34 -13.24 -3.77
N LYS A 64 -2.20 -14.57 -3.76
CA LYS A 64 -1.03 -15.23 -4.35
C LYS A 64 -0.99 -15.03 -5.87
N GLU A 65 -2.10 -15.20 -6.56
CA GLU A 65 -2.22 -15.02 -8.00
C GLU A 65 -1.87 -13.58 -8.41
N ILE A 66 -2.42 -12.59 -7.72
CA ILE A 66 -2.11 -11.16 -7.92
C ILE A 66 -0.61 -10.91 -7.70
N SER A 67 -0.04 -11.50 -6.63
CA SER A 67 1.39 -11.37 -6.34
C SER A 67 2.24 -11.94 -7.46
N ASP A 68 1.99 -13.16 -7.88
CA ASP A 68 2.77 -13.86 -8.90
C ASP A 68 2.70 -13.12 -10.24
N ASP A 69 1.50 -12.70 -10.66
CA ASP A 69 1.31 -11.97 -11.92
C ASP A 69 1.95 -10.56 -11.86
N THR A 70 1.89 -9.87 -10.72
CA THR A 70 2.57 -8.59 -10.53
C THR A 70 4.09 -8.74 -10.68
N LEU A 71 4.66 -9.71 -9.99
CA LEU A 71 6.10 -9.95 -10.00
C LEU A 71 6.59 -10.42 -11.38
N SER A 72 5.83 -11.27 -12.06
CA SER A 72 6.11 -11.69 -13.45
C SER A 72 6.15 -10.49 -14.39
N ARG A 73 5.17 -9.60 -14.31
CA ARG A 73 5.13 -8.38 -15.12
C ARG A 73 6.30 -7.46 -14.85
N ILE A 74 6.64 -7.27 -13.56
CA ILE A 74 7.79 -6.45 -13.19
C ILE A 74 9.08 -7.06 -13.78
N HIS A 75 9.27 -8.37 -13.70
CA HIS A 75 10.40 -9.06 -14.30
C HIS A 75 10.45 -8.85 -15.82
N GLU A 76 9.33 -9.04 -16.52
CA GLU A 76 9.23 -8.83 -17.97
C GLU A 76 9.62 -7.41 -18.38
N VAL A 77 9.30 -6.40 -17.56
CA VAL A 77 9.54 -4.98 -17.85
C VAL A 77 10.95 -4.56 -17.54
N SER A 78 11.46 -4.97 -16.39
CA SER A 78 12.69 -4.43 -15.81
C SER A 78 13.90 -5.35 -15.99
N ASN A 79 13.68 -6.60 -16.44
CA ASN A 79 14.67 -7.69 -16.39
C ASN A 79 15.30 -7.88 -14.98
N VAL A 80 14.65 -7.36 -13.95
CA VAL A 80 15.08 -7.57 -12.56
C VAL A 80 14.73 -9.00 -12.14
N GLU A 81 15.71 -9.76 -11.73
CA GLU A 81 15.46 -11.07 -11.13
C GLU A 81 14.92 -10.86 -9.71
N ILE A 82 13.68 -11.26 -9.50
CA ILE A 82 13.05 -11.19 -8.18
C ILE A 82 13.26 -12.53 -7.48
N ASN A 83 13.71 -12.48 -6.23
CA ASN A 83 13.84 -13.68 -5.40
C ASN A 83 12.53 -14.48 -5.41
N LYS A 84 12.61 -15.77 -5.73
CA LYS A 84 11.45 -16.69 -5.81
C LYS A 84 10.64 -16.79 -4.51
N ASN A 85 11.25 -16.43 -3.38
CA ASN A 85 10.60 -16.43 -2.07
C ASN A 85 10.00 -15.07 -1.71
N PHE A 86 10.19 -14.05 -2.55
CA PHE A 86 9.62 -12.73 -2.30
C PHE A 86 8.09 -12.79 -2.42
N LYS A 87 7.40 -12.26 -1.41
CA LYS A 87 5.95 -12.17 -1.38
C LYS A 87 5.56 -10.70 -1.48
N LEU A 88 4.87 -10.32 -2.55
CA LEU A 88 4.46 -8.93 -2.80
C LEU A 88 3.76 -8.29 -1.59
N PHE A 89 2.88 -9.05 -0.94
CA PHE A 89 2.11 -8.59 0.22
C PHE A 89 2.72 -9.02 1.56
N TYR A 90 3.98 -9.50 1.58
CA TYR A 90 4.69 -9.95 2.78
C TYR A 90 3.97 -11.04 3.59
N GLY A 91 3.09 -11.80 2.93
CA GLY A 91 2.30 -12.84 3.58
C GLY A 91 1.14 -12.33 4.43
N ALA A 92 0.76 -11.07 4.29
CA ALA A 92 -0.39 -10.51 4.99
C ALA A 92 -1.68 -11.29 4.63
N PRO A 93 -2.55 -11.58 5.63
CA PRO A 93 -3.78 -12.31 5.41
C PRO A 93 -4.87 -11.46 4.75
N THR A 94 -4.77 -10.14 4.83
CA THR A 94 -5.73 -9.19 4.25
C THR A 94 -5.00 -8.11 3.46
N VAL A 95 -5.52 -7.75 2.29
CA VAL A 95 -5.05 -6.61 1.49
C VAL A 95 -6.23 -5.72 1.13
N LEU A 96 -6.11 -4.43 1.39
CA LEU A 96 -7.05 -3.40 0.96
C LEU A 96 -6.50 -2.77 -0.32
N PHE A 97 -7.13 -3.02 -1.47
CA PHE A 97 -6.79 -2.33 -2.72
C PHE A 97 -7.49 -0.98 -2.73
N ILE A 98 -6.72 0.08 -2.86
CA ILE A 98 -7.22 1.44 -2.89
C ILE A 98 -7.31 1.88 -4.35
N SER A 99 -8.49 2.34 -4.74
CA SER A 99 -8.70 2.94 -6.06
C SER A 99 -9.39 4.28 -5.97
N TYR A 100 -9.23 5.12 -6.99
CA TYR A 100 -9.78 6.47 -7.03
C TYR A 100 -10.26 6.86 -8.41
N ASP A 101 -11.28 7.72 -8.48
CA ASP A 101 -11.81 8.31 -9.70
C ASP A 101 -10.81 9.26 -10.35
N GLU A 102 -10.29 8.89 -11.55
CA GLU A 102 -9.31 9.66 -12.31
C GLU A 102 -9.85 11.02 -12.80
N SER A 103 -11.16 11.20 -12.86
CA SER A 103 -11.78 12.47 -13.24
C SER A 103 -11.61 13.56 -12.17
N SER A 104 -11.26 13.20 -10.93
CA SER A 104 -11.05 14.13 -9.82
C SER A 104 -9.57 14.45 -9.63
N SER A 105 -9.15 15.66 -9.92
CA SER A 105 -7.77 16.13 -9.72
C SER A 105 -7.31 16.11 -8.24
N TRP A 106 -8.24 16.11 -7.30
CA TRP A 106 -7.96 16.05 -5.87
C TRP A 106 -7.89 14.61 -5.34
N ALA A 107 -8.39 13.62 -6.07
CA ALA A 107 -8.46 12.23 -5.62
C ALA A 107 -7.13 11.64 -5.14
N PRO A 108 -5.96 11.89 -5.79
CA PRO A 108 -4.68 11.39 -5.29
C PRO A 108 -4.33 11.90 -3.88
N TYR A 109 -4.72 13.13 -3.53
CA TYR A 109 -4.52 13.70 -2.19
C TYR A 109 -5.52 13.11 -1.20
N ASP A 110 -6.78 13.00 -1.61
CA ASP A 110 -7.86 12.47 -0.79
C ASP A 110 -7.58 11.03 -0.35
N ILE A 111 -7.13 10.15 -1.27
CA ILE A 111 -6.74 8.77 -0.93
C ILE A 111 -5.48 8.71 -0.06
N GLY A 112 -4.60 9.69 -0.12
CA GLY A 112 -3.47 9.82 0.81
C GLY A 112 -3.93 10.02 2.25
N ILE A 113 -4.95 10.88 2.47
CA ILE A 113 -5.56 11.11 3.78
C ILE A 113 -6.27 9.84 4.27
N LEU A 114 -7.10 9.23 3.41
CA LEU A 114 -7.79 7.96 3.66
C LEU A 114 -6.79 6.88 4.09
N THR A 115 -5.67 6.74 3.38
CA THR A 115 -4.61 5.77 3.69
C THR A 115 -3.96 6.05 5.05
N GLY A 116 -3.73 7.32 5.37
CA GLY A 116 -3.24 7.75 6.69
C GLY A 116 -4.18 7.30 7.81
N ASN A 117 -5.49 7.45 7.62
CA ASN A 117 -6.49 6.98 8.58
C ASN A 117 -6.45 5.45 8.74
N ILE A 118 -6.44 4.67 7.64
CA ILE A 118 -6.35 3.21 7.67
C ILE A 118 -5.12 2.74 8.46
N THR A 119 -3.94 3.28 8.11
CA THR A 119 -2.68 2.83 8.71
C THR A 119 -2.55 3.20 10.18
N THR A 120 -3.13 4.34 10.58
CA THR A 120 -3.19 4.77 11.98
C THR A 120 -4.19 3.93 12.77
N ALA A 121 -5.36 3.63 12.20
CA ALA A 121 -6.35 2.76 12.81
C ALA A 121 -5.81 1.32 12.98
N ALA A 122 -5.09 0.78 11.97
CA ALA A 122 -4.43 -0.51 12.10
C ALA A 122 -3.47 -0.53 13.29
N GLN A 123 -2.62 0.51 13.43
CA GLN A 123 -1.73 0.64 14.60
C GLN A 123 -2.50 0.69 15.93
N ALA A 124 -3.62 1.40 15.98
CA ALA A 124 -4.47 1.50 17.18
C ALA A 124 -5.11 0.16 17.57
N LEU A 125 -5.40 -0.69 16.58
CA LEU A 125 -5.93 -2.05 16.76
C LEU A 125 -4.84 -3.09 17.07
N GLY A 126 -3.57 -2.69 17.19
CA GLY A 126 -2.45 -3.63 17.35
C GLY A 126 -2.10 -4.38 16.07
N LEU A 127 -2.64 -3.97 14.92
CA LEU A 127 -2.35 -4.54 13.61
C LEU A 127 -1.14 -3.86 12.96
N GLY A 128 -0.43 -4.62 12.14
CA GLY A 128 0.57 -4.10 11.23
C GLY A 128 -0.03 -3.70 9.89
N SER A 129 0.59 -2.73 9.22
CA SER A 129 0.23 -2.36 7.86
C SER A 129 1.45 -2.03 7.01
N CYS A 130 1.35 -2.23 5.69
CA CYS A 130 2.35 -1.82 4.72
C CYS A 130 1.68 -1.40 3.40
N ILE A 131 2.02 -0.22 2.89
CA ILE A 131 1.55 0.27 1.59
C ILE A 131 2.40 -0.39 0.50
N ILE A 132 1.77 -1.01 -0.48
CA ILE A 132 2.39 -1.79 -1.55
C ILE A 132 2.11 -1.11 -2.90
N GLY A 133 3.02 -0.23 -3.30
CA GLY A 133 2.90 0.49 -4.58
C GLY A 133 3.14 -0.40 -5.81
N MET A 134 3.91 -1.49 -5.68
CA MET A 134 4.25 -2.39 -6.78
C MET A 134 3.03 -2.98 -7.50
N VAL A 135 1.92 -3.17 -6.79
CA VAL A 135 0.67 -3.69 -7.36
C VAL A 135 0.11 -2.82 -8.47
N ARG A 136 0.47 -1.53 -8.49
CA ARG A 136 0.11 -0.60 -9.55
C ARG A 136 0.47 -1.13 -10.95
N GLY A 137 1.58 -1.86 -11.07
CA GLY A 137 2.04 -2.45 -12.32
C GLY A 137 1.06 -3.41 -12.99
N LEU A 138 0.03 -3.91 -12.29
CA LEU A 138 -1.06 -4.67 -12.87
C LEU A 138 -2.13 -3.80 -13.57
N PHE A 139 -2.25 -2.54 -13.16
CA PHE A 139 -3.39 -1.67 -13.53
C PHE A 139 -2.98 -0.49 -14.40
N THR A 140 -1.72 -0.08 -14.35
CA THR A 140 -1.20 1.06 -15.11
C THR A 140 0.15 0.71 -15.75
N PRO A 141 0.56 1.41 -16.82
CA PRO A 141 1.92 1.31 -17.31
C PRO A 141 2.93 1.58 -16.21
N VAL A 142 4.01 0.79 -16.19
CA VAL A 142 5.12 0.98 -15.24
C VAL A 142 6.08 2.03 -15.82
N GLU A 143 6.37 3.07 -15.05
CA GLU A 143 7.33 4.10 -15.41
C GLU A 143 8.71 3.79 -14.79
N GLN A 144 9.78 4.39 -15.33
CA GLN A 144 11.14 4.17 -14.84
C GLN A 144 11.30 4.49 -13.34
N GLY A 145 10.64 5.52 -12.83
CA GLY A 145 10.65 5.85 -11.41
C GLY A 145 10.03 4.80 -10.49
N ASP A 146 9.05 4.03 -11.03
CA ASP A 146 8.46 2.90 -10.31
C ASP A 146 9.48 1.75 -10.15
N ILE A 147 10.31 1.53 -11.18
CA ILE A 147 11.38 0.52 -11.18
C ILE A 147 12.47 0.88 -10.18
N GLU A 148 12.89 2.15 -10.12
CA GLU A 148 13.89 2.62 -9.16
C GLU A 148 13.40 2.46 -7.71
N GLY A 149 12.13 2.77 -7.45
CA GLY A 149 11.50 2.51 -6.16
C GLY A 149 11.46 1.02 -5.79
N LEU A 150 11.20 0.16 -6.77
CA LEU A 150 11.18 -1.28 -6.63
C LEU A 150 12.58 -1.83 -6.28
N VAL A 151 13.60 -1.43 -7.04
CA VAL A 151 14.99 -1.80 -6.82
C VAL A 151 15.49 -1.46 -5.41
N SER A 152 15.00 -0.34 -4.86
CA SER A 152 15.35 0.08 -3.48
C SER A 152 14.77 -0.84 -2.39
N VAL A 153 13.74 -1.63 -2.71
CA VAL A 153 13.06 -2.55 -1.77
C VAL A 153 13.55 -4.00 -1.92
N LEU A 154 14.07 -4.34 -3.10
CA LEU A 154 14.69 -5.63 -3.37
C LEU A 154 16.15 -5.61 -2.87
N ASP A 155 16.65 -6.73 -2.39
CA ASP A 155 18.06 -6.86 -1.99
C ASP A 155 18.97 -6.54 -3.20
N LYS A 156 19.95 -5.65 -2.99
CA LYS A 156 20.82 -5.12 -4.07
C LYS A 156 21.62 -6.17 -4.83
N GLU A 157 21.70 -7.40 -4.31
CA GLU A 157 22.40 -8.50 -4.98
C GLU A 157 21.62 -9.08 -6.16
N ASP A 158 20.31 -8.78 -6.27
CA ASP A 158 19.39 -9.35 -7.27
C ASP A 158 19.15 -8.43 -8.47
N VAL A 159 19.83 -7.28 -8.56
CA VAL A 159 19.54 -6.26 -9.59
C VAL A 159 20.66 -6.19 -10.62
N LYS A 160 20.38 -6.61 -11.85
CA LYS A 160 21.22 -6.30 -13.02
C LYS A 160 20.69 -5.05 -13.71
N GLU A 161 21.54 -4.03 -13.87
CA GLU A 161 21.21 -2.85 -14.67
C GLU A 161 20.79 -3.26 -16.08
N SER A 162 19.60 -2.86 -16.50
CA SER A 162 19.13 -2.99 -17.88
C SER A 162 18.72 -1.62 -18.43
N GLU A 163 19.08 -1.39 -19.71
CA GLU A 163 18.74 -0.21 -20.46
C GLU A 163 17.22 0.02 -20.51
N SER A 164 16.82 1.28 -20.49
CA SER A 164 15.44 1.77 -20.46
C SER A 164 14.55 1.12 -21.53
N ILE A 165 13.60 0.30 -21.08
CA ILE A 165 12.57 -0.27 -21.95
C ILE A 165 11.28 0.52 -21.75
N LYS A 166 10.86 1.28 -22.79
CA LYS A 166 9.53 1.86 -22.87
C LYS A 166 8.55 0.72 -23.12
N MET A 167 7.75 0.35 -22.12
CA MET A 167 6.72 -0.65 -22.33
C MET A 167 5.31 -0.06 -22.26
N LYS A 168 4.50 -0.47 -23.24
CA LYS A 168 3.05 -0.31 -23.21
C LYS A 168 2.48 -1.49 -22.44
N PHE A 169 1.89 -1.24 -21.28
CA PHE A 169 1.10 -2.23 -20.58
C PHE A 169 -0.37 -2.04 -20.92
N ASP A 170 -0.99 -3.10 -21.38
CA ASP A 170 -2.43 -3.18 -21.38
C ASP A 170 -2.92 -3.30 -19.93
N THR A 171 -3.91 -2.48 -19.60
CA THR A 171 -4.60 -2.55 -18.31
C THR A 171 -5.12 -3.96 -18.10
N ASN A 172 -4.80 -4.59 -16.98
CA ASN A 172 -5.24 -5.96 -16.76
C ASN A 172 -6.73 -6.01 -16.41
N LYS A 173 -7.57 -6.14 -17.45
CA LYS A 173 -9.02 -6.22 -17.34
C LYS A 173 -9.47 -7.31 -16.36
N LYS A 174 -8.79 -8.48 -16.35
CA LYS A 174 -9.07 -9.59 -15.44
C LYS A 174 -9.11 -9.14 -13.97
N TYR A 175 -8.07 -8.42 -13.52
CA TYR A 175 -8.01 -8.02 -12.11
C TYR A 175 -8.92 -6.84 -11.77
N ARG A 176 -9.24 -5.99 -12.74
CA ARG A 176 -10.28 -4.97 -12.55
C ARG A 176 -11.63 -5.60 -12.29
N GLU A 177 -11.99 -6.63 -13.04
CA GLU A 177 -13.23 -7.38 -12.87
C GLU A 177 -13.25 -8.18 -11.56
N LEU A 178 -12.15 -8.91 -11.24
CA LEU A 178 -12.05 -9.71 -10.01
C LEU A 178 -12.07 -8.87 -8.73
N LEU A 179 -11.53 -7.66 -8.78
CA LEU A 179 -11.46 -6.74 -7.65
C LEU A 179 -12.61 -5.73 -7.63
N ASP A 180 -13.55 -5.84 -8.56
CA ASP A 180 -14.69 -4.92 -8.70
C ASP A 180 -14.25 -3.45 -8.73
N ILE A 181 -13.19 -3.16 -9.50
CA ILE A 181 -12.68 -1.78 -9.64
C ILE A 181 -13.58 -1.01 -10.58
N PRO A 182 -14.21 0.09 -10.15
CA PRO A 182 -15.10 0.87 -11.01
C PRO A 182 -14.40 1.36 -12.28
N GLU A 183 -15.17 1.51 -13.36
CA GLU A 183 -14.66 2.10 -14.60
C GLU A 183 -14.17 3.54 -14.37
N GLY A 184 -13.05 3.93 -14.99
CA GLY A 184 -12.44 5.24 -14.77
C GLY A 184 -11.68 5.40 -13.45
N TYR A 185 -11.51 4.31 -12.68
CA TYR A 185 -10.72 4.34 -11.44
C TYR A 185 -9.32 3.80 -11.65
N SER A 186 -8.34 4.45 -11.02
CA SER A 186 -6.95 4.01 -10.94
C SER A 186 -6.64 3.31 -9.63
N VAL A 187 -5.77 2.29 -9.66
CA VAL A 187 -5.30 1.55 -8.48
C VAL A 187 -3.83 1.87 -8.22
N PRO A 188 -3.50 2.84 -7.37
CA PRO A 188 -2.12 3.24 -7.13
C PRO A 188 -1.36 2.30 -6.20
N PHE A 189 -2.05 1.63 -5.28
CA PHE A 189 -1.44 0.74 -4.30
C PHE A 189 -2.47 -0.17 -3.61
N GLY A 190 -1.94 -1.21 -2.96
CA GLY A 190 -2.65 -1.98 -1.94
C GLY A 190 -2.08 -1.69 -0.56
N ILE A 191 -2.82 -2.02 0.49
CA ILE A 191 -2.38 -1.95 1.88
C ILE A 191 -2.46 -3.35 2.48
N SER A 192 -1.32 -3.97 2.71
CA SER A 192 -1.21 -5.21 3.49
C SER A 192 -1.57 -4.95 4.94
N VAL A 193 -2.44 -5.76 5.52
CA VAL A 193 -2.87 -5.65 6.92
C VAL A 193 -2.91 -7.03 7.56
N GLY A 194 -2.47 -7.12 8.81
CA GLY A 194 -2.47 -8.37 9.57
C GLY A 194 -1.81 -8.23 10.94
N ILE A 195 -1.72 -9.32 11.67
CA ILE A 195 -1.00 -9.37 12.95
C ILE A 195 0.51 -9.42 12.66
N PRO A 196 1.32 -8.49 13.21
CA PRO A 196 2.76 -8.50 13.02
C PRO A 196 3.40 -9.80 13.51
N ASP A 197 4.34 -10.37 12.74
CA ASP A 197 5.14 -11.51 13.15
C ASP A 197 6.58 -11.07 13.49
N GLY A 198 6.93 -11.11 14.76
CA GLY A 198 8.25 -10.74 15.27
C GLY A 198 8.34 -9.29 15.77
N ASN A 199 9.58 -8.81 15.91
CA ASN A 199 9.85 -7.47 16.43
C ASN A 199 9.45 -6.38 15.46
N LEU A 200 8.95 -5.26 16.01
CA LEU A 200 8.68 -4.07 15.20
C LEU A 200 9.99 -3.50 14.60
N PRO A 201 9.94 -2.99 13.37
CA PRO A 201 11.09 -2.32 12.77
C PRO A 201 11.55 -1.13 13.60
N ASN A 202 12.85 -0.83 13.56
CA ASN A 202 13.42 0.35 14.20
C ASN A 202 12.70 1.64 13.77
N ALA A 203 12.79 2.67 14.62
CA ALA A 203 12.34 4.00 14.26
C ALA A 203 13.09 4.47 13.01
N ARG A 204 12.33 5.01 12.04
CA ARG A 204 12.96 5.62 10.86
C ARG A 204 13.66 6.92 11.24
N GLU A 205 14.72 7.25 10.54
CA GLU A 205 15.28 8.59 10.57
C GLU A 205 14.27 9.59 10.01
N VAL A 206 14.12 10.72 10.71
CA VAL A 206 13.19 11.78 10.31
C VAL A 206 13.98 12.98 9.83
N VAL A 207 13.78 13.36 8.57
CA VAL A 207 14.40 14.56 7.98
C VAL A 207 13.42 15.72 8.04
N TYR A 208 13.76 16.77 8.77
CA TYR A 208 12.93 17.98 8.87
C TYR A 208 13.37 18.99 7.81
N LYS A 209 12.45 19.33 6.91
CA LYS A 209 12.61 20.41 5.92
C LYS A 209 11.50 21.44 6.16
N VAL A 210 11.75 22.41 7.01
CA VAL A 210 10.78 23.41 7.44
C VAL A 210 11.38 24.81 7.32
N SER A 211 10.69 25.71 6.67
CA SER A 211 10.97 27.15 6.71
C SER A 211 9.95 27.83 7.61
N ARG A 212 10.43 28.66 8.54
CA ARG A 212 9.59 29.56 9.35
C ARG A 212 9.88 30.98 8.90
N VAL A 213 8.87 31.66 8.35
CA VAL A 213 8.95 33.04 7.84
C VAL A 213 8.24 33.96 8.79
#